data_14902ab0ed4b990f66c1d9475d935c5b
#
_entry.id   14902ab0ed4b990f66c1d9475d935c5b
#
_cell.length_a   1.000
_cell.length_b   1.000
_cell.length_c   1.000
_cell.angle_alpha   90.00
_cell.angle_beta   90.00
_cell.angle_gamma   90.00
#
_symmetry.space_group_name_H-M   'P 1'
#
loop_
_entity.id
_entity.type
_entity.pdbx_description
1 polymer ?
#
loop_
_entity_poly.entity_id
_entity_poly.type
_entity_poly.pdbx_seq_one_letter_code
_entity_poly.pdbx_strand_id
1 'polypeptide(L)'
;VLDLRGDKASPTFTSHALPQGYFRWDGQDLQTLLKVRELVGEFEKPRFFAYKQKLCAHSRNEQVGCSACIDICSAEAVRSDKSRQQIVVNPNLCVGCGACTTACPTGALTYAYPRPAEQGAKIRALLSAYQAAGGRDAALLLHSQEKGQGLIDELGRGAQLGVMQGVPARVMPVALWHTASVGMEVWLSAVAYG
;
A
#
# COMPACT_ATOMS: atom_id res chain seq x y z
N VAL A 1 5.00 18.17 -7.00
CA VAL A 1 6.36 18.45 -7.49
C VAL A 1 6.51 17.91 -8.90
N LEU A 2 6.95 18.74 -9.86
CA LEU A 2 7.30 18.32 -11.21
C LEU A 2 8.83 18.29 -11.35
N ASP A 3 9.38 17.10 -11.62
CA ASP A 3 10.82 16.88 -11.85
C ASP A 3 11.10 16.95 -13.35
N LEU A 4 11.88 17.96 -13.74
CA LEU A 4 12.23 18.25 -15.14
C LEU A 4 13.62 17.71 -15.53
N ARG A 5 14.29 16.94 -14.68
CA ARG A 5 15.69 16.50 -14.90
C ARG A 5 15.83 15.41 -15.96
N GLY A 6 14.71 14.84 -16.42
CA GLY A 6 14.71 13.76 -17.39
C GLY A 6 15.16 12.40 -16.86
N ASP A 7 15.14 11.37 -17.71
CA ASP A 7 15.43 9.97 -17.32
C ASP A 7 16.87 9.68 -16.94
N LYS A 8 17.81 10.53 -17.31
CA LYS A 8 19.26 10.36 -17.01
C LYS A 8 19.65 10.83 -15.62
N ALA A 9 18.77 11.52 -14.91
CA ALA A 9 19.05 11.94 -13.55
C ALA A 9 18.91 10.76 -12.59
N SER A 10 19.89 10.63 -11.68
CA SER A 10 19.83 9.65 -10.58
C SER A 10 18.47 9.78 -9.86
N PRO A 11 17.74 8.68 -9.63
CA PRO A 11 16.44 8.77 -8.99
C PRO A 11 16.60 9.40 -7.60
N THR A 12 15.86 10.47 -7.35
CA THR A 12 15.83 11.13 -6.04
C THR A 12 15.19 10.22 -4.99
N PHE A 13 14.37 9.27 -5.46
CA PHE A 13 13.70 8.27 -4.63
C PHE A 13 14.10 6.88 -5.10
N THR A 14 14.56 6.05 -4.16
CA THR A 14 14.92 4.65 -4.38
C THR A 14 13.71 3.73 -4.42
N SER A 15 12.53 4.20 -4.02
CA SER A 15 11.28 3.43 -4.10
C SER A 15 10.76 3.36 -5.53
N HIS A 16 10.28 2.19 -5.94
CA HIS A 16 9.64 1.98 -7.24
C HIS A 16 8.33 2.78 -7.43
N ALA A 17 7.72 3.24 -6.33
CA ALA A 17 6.55 4.09 -6.35
C ALA A 17 6.96 5.54 -6.04
N LEU A 18 6.68 6.45 -6.96
CA LEU A 18 6.87 7.88 -6.72
C LEU A 18 5.87 8.36 -5.66
N PRO A 19 6.27 9.29 -4.77
CA PRO A 19 5.33 9.90 -3.83
C PRO A 19 4.15 10.54 -4.55
N GLN A 20 2.98 10.51 -3.93
CA GLN A 20 1.80 11.17 -4.45
C GLN A 20 2.07 12.67 -4.68
N GLY A 21 1.70 13.18 -5.86
CA GLY A 21 1.96 14.56 -6.25
C GLY A 21 3.39 14.83 -6.74
N TYR A 22 4.19 13.79 -6.94
CA TYR A 22 5.49 13.88 -7.61
C TYR A 22 5.38 13.32 -9.02
N PHE A 23 5.74 14.12 -10.00
CA PHE A 23 5.71 13.78 -11.41
C PHE A 23 7.10 13.97 -12.01
N ARG A 24 7.53 13.04 -12.82
CA ARG A 24 8.74 13.18 -13.63
C ARG A 24 8.33 13.40 -15.08
N TRP A 25 8.91 14.40 -15.71
CA TRP A 25 8.68 14.70 -17.11
C TRP A 25 9.99 14.62 -17.89
N ASP A 26 9.96 13.85 -18.96
CA ASP A 26 11.11 13.59 -19.85
C ASP A 26 11.22 14.62 -21.00
N GLY A 27 10.30 15.56 -21.09
CA GLY A 27 10.23 16.55 -22.17
C GLY A 27 9.31 16.13 -23.32
N GLN A 28 8.79 14.90 -23.34
CA GLN A 28 7.97 14.36 -24.44
C GLN A 28 6.60 13.83 -23.96
N ASP A 29 6.49 13.33 -22.76
CA ASP A 29 5.25 12.73 -22.24
C ASP A 29 4.18 13.79 -21.92
N LEU A 30 3.30 14.02 -22.89
CA LEU A 30 2.15 14.93 -22.75
C LEU A 30 1.16 14.44 -21.69
N GLN A 31 1.05 13.14 -21.43
CA GLN A 31 0.15 12.57 -20.42
C GLN A 31 0.52 13.02 -19.02
N THR A 32 1.80 13.10 -18.71
CA THR A 32 2.28 13.64 -17.44
C THR A 32 1.87 15.11 -17.25
N LEU A 33 1.95 15.94 -18.29
CA LEU A 33 1.52 17.33 -18.20
C LEU A 33 0.01 17.46 -18.01
N LEU A 34 -0.80 16.65 -18.68
CA LEU A 34 -2.25 16.61 -18.48
C LEU A 34 -2.62 16.20 -17.05
N LYS A 35 -1.96 15.18 -16.48
CA LYS A 35 -2.14 14.78 -15.08
C LYS A 35 -1.76 15.90 -14.10
N VAL A 36 -0.69 16.64 -14.38
CA VAL A 36 -0.31 17.80 -13.55
C VAL A 36 -1.37 18.90 -13.61
N ARG A 37 -1.96 19.14 -14.78
CA ARG A 37 -3.07 20.10 -14.93
C ARG A 37 -4.29 19.72 -14.10
N GLU A 38 -4.62 18.43 -14.01
CA GLU A 38 -5.73 17.92 -13.20
C GLU A 38 -5.53 18.15 -11.68
N LEU A 39 -4.30 18.42 -11.26
CA LEU A 39 -3.98 18.74 -9.86
C LEU A 39 -4.19 20.20 -9.46
N VAL A 40 -4.74 21.02 -10.34
CA VAL A 40 -5.10 22.39 -10.00
C VAL A 40 -6.43 22.39 -9.25
N GLY A 41 -6.41 22.74 -7.96
CA GLY A 41 -7.58 22.76 -7.09
C GLY A 41 -7.27 22.28 -5.67
N GLU A 42 -8.31 22.11 -4.88
CA GLU A 42 -8.25 21.52 -3.54
C GLU A 42 -8.59 20.03 -3.65
N PHE A 43 -7.79 19.16 -3.02
CA PHE A 43 -8.11 17.75 -2.88
C PHE A 43 -7.88 17.28 -1.46
N GLU A 44 -8.78 16.44 -1.01
CA GLU A 44 -8.64 15.75 0.26
C GLU A 44 -7.66 14.58 0.11
N LYS A 45 -6.61 14.59 0.92
CA LYS A 45 -5.71 13.46 1.02
C LYS A 45 -6.30 12.41 1.95
N PRO A 46 -6.44 11.14 1.52
CA PRO A 46 -6.96 10.10 2.38
C PRO A 46 -6.11 9.94 3.66
N ARG A 47 -6.78 9.71 4.78
CA ARG A 47 -6.11 9.28 5.99
C ARG A 47 -5.85 7.78 5.91
N PHE A 48 -4.62 7.40 5.58
CA PHE A 48 -4.24 6.01 5.31
C PHE A 48 -4.15 5.11 6.54
N PHE A 49 -4.23 5.64 7.74
CA PHE A 49 -4.04 4.89 8.98
C PHE A 49 -5.05 5.28 10.05
N ALA A 50 -5.33 4.34 10.94
CA ALA A 50 -6.05 4.55 12.19
C ALA A 50 -5.10 4.26 13.35
N TYR A 51 -5.11 5.12 14.38
CA TYR A 51 -4.23 5.00 15.56
C TYR A 51 -5.04 4.89 16.85
N LYS A 52 -4.75 3.89 17.65
CA LYS A 52 -5.34 3.63 18.96
C LYS A 52 -4.27 3.76 20.03
N GLN A 53 -4.14 4.94 20.64
CA GLN A 53 -3.13 5.23 21.66
C GLN A 53 -3.10 4.19 22.79
N LYS A 54 -4.26 3.74 23.27
CA LYS A 54 -4.38 2.76 24.38
C LYS A 54 -3.67 1.43 24.12
N LEU A 55 -3.46 1.05 22.85
CA LEU A 55 -2.77 -0.17 22.45
C LEU A 55 -1.29 0.06 22.15
N CYS A 56 -0.85 1.32 22.07
CA CYS A 56 0.49 1.67 21.66
C CYS A 56 1.51 1.40 22.76
N ALA A 57 2.57 0.64 22.46
CA ALA A 57 3.65 0.36 23.38
C ALA A 57 4.75 1.45 23.39
N HIS A 58 4.58 2.53 22.60
CA HIS A 58 5.60 3.59 22.48
C HIS A 58 5.86 4.33 23.78
N SER A 59 4.81 4.70 24.50
CA SER A 59 4.93 5.57 25.68
C SER A 59 4.00 5.15 26.84
N ARG A 60 3.77 3.85 27.00
CA ARG A 60 2.76 3.35 27.94
C ARG A 60 3.08 3.60 29.42
N ASN A 61 4.37 3.72 29.76
CA ASN A 61 4.86 3.87 31.16
C ASN A 61 5.88 5.01 31.23
N GLU A 62 5.63 6.14 30.60
CA GLU A 62 6.53 7.31 30.53
C GLU A 62 7.92 7.00 29.92
N GLN A 63 8.11 5.80 29.40
CA GLN A 63 9.31 5.36 28.71
C GLN A 63 9.01 5.02 27.28
N VAL A 64 9.93 5.34 26.36
CA VAL A 64 9.84 4.94 24.96
C VAL A 64 10.12 3.44 24.88
N GLY A 65 9.05 2.64 24.76
CA GLY A 65 9.16 1.18 24.72
C GLY A 65 9.22 0.59 23.31
N CYS A 66 8.69 1.28 22.31
CA CYS A 66 8.63 0.80 20.92
C CYS A 66 8.79 1.95 19.94
N SER A 67 9.66 1.80 18.95
CA SER A 67 9.90 2.78 17.86
C SER A 67 9.66 2.21 16.46
N ALA A 68 9.19 0.97 16.32
CA ALA A 68 9.13 0.24 15.05
C ALA A 68 8.46 1.02 13.90
N CYS A 69 7.34 1.71 14.18
CA CYS A 69 6.65 2.51 13.15
C CYS A 69 7.39 3.80 12.80
N ILE A 70 8.20 4.34 13.71
CA ILE A 70 9.04 5.52 13.48
C ILE A 70 10.22 5.12 12.60
N ASP A 71 10.91 4.05 12.99
CA ASP A 71 12.15 3.59 12.35
C ASP A 71 11.93 3.12 10.91
N ILE A 72 10.77 2.51 10.62
CA ILE A 72 10.45 2.03 9.28
C ILE A 72 9.93 3.13 8.33
N CYS A 73 9.61 4.30 8.84
CA CYS A 73 9.00 5.36 8.04
C CYS A 73 10.04 6.11 7.22
N SER A 74 10.28 5.70 5.97
CA SER A 74 11.21 6.35 5.05
C SER A 74 10.85 7.81 4.71
N ALA A 75 9.58 8.21 4.88
CA ALA A 75 9.11 9.57 4.69
C ALA A 75 9.22 10.43 5.97
N GLU A 76 9.74 9.87 7.07
CA GLU A 76 9.83 10.52 8.38
C GLU A 76 8.53 11.19 8.85
N ALA A 77 7.41 10.63 8.38
CA ALA A 77 6.08 11.15 8.70
C ALA A 77 5.64 10.79 10.13
N VAL A 78 6.23 9.75 10.74
CA VAL A 78 5.89 9.28 12.09
C VAL A 78 6.94 9.77 13.07
N ARG A 79 6.50 10.44 14.15
CA ARG A 79 7.39 10.99 15.18
C ARG A 79 6.86 10.70 16.59
N SER A 80 7.76 10.72 17.57
CA SER A 80 7.40 10.67 18.98
C SER A 80 6.93 12.03 19.48
N ASP A 81 5.78 12.07 20.12
CA ASP A 81 5.31 13.20 20.93
C ASP A 81 5.44 12.85 22.43
N LYS A 82 6.55 13.28 23.02
CA LYS A 82 6.84 13.03 24.43
C LYS A 82 5.85 13.71 25.37
N SER A 83 5.28 14.85 24.96
CA SER A 83 4.35 15.62 25.79
C SER A 83 3.01 14.92 25.96
N ARG A 84 2.56 14.21 24.94
CA ARG A 84 1.31 13.45 24.91
C ARG A 84 1.50 11.94 25.08
N GLN A 85 2.73 11.50 25.25
CA GLN A 85 3.09 10.09 25.37
C GLN A 85 2.49 9.23 24.25
N GLN A 86 2.69 9.65 23.01
CA GLN A 86 2.13 8.97 21.84
C GLN A 86 3.01 9.18 20.60
N ILE A 87 2.71 8.45 19.55
CA ILE A 87 3.20 8.80 18.22
C ILE A 87 2.29 9.83 17.57
N VAL A 88 2.87 10.68 16.71
CA VAL A 88 2.15 11.60 15.83
C VAL A 88 2.56 11.31 14.40
N VAL A 89 1.58 11.30 13.52
CA VAL A 89 1.81 11.13 12.08
C VAL A 89 1.49 12.43 11.37
N ASN A 90 2.46 12.96 10.64
CA ASN A 90 2.26 14.11 9.78
C ASN A 90 1.54 13.68 8.48
N PRO A 91 0.27 14.06 8.26
CA PRO A 91 -0.49 13.62 7.10
C PRO A 91 0.08 14.14 5.77
N ASN A 92 0.77 15.29 5.79
CA ASN A 92 1.35 15.88 4.59
C ASN A 92 2.58 15.10 4.09
N LEU A 93 3.38 14.56 5.02
CA LEU A 93 4.53 13.73 4.69
C LEU A 93 4.15 12.26 4.42
N CYS A 94 3.04 11.78 4.99
CA CYS A 94 2.62 10.40 4.83
C CYS A 94 2.26 10.08 3.38
N VAL A 95 2.93 9.11 2.78
CA VAL A 95 2.69 8.66 1.39
C VAL A 95 1.70 7.48 1.30
N GLY A 96 1.17 7.01 2.43
CA GLY A 96 0.18 5.92 2.45
C GLY A 96 0.74 4.53 2.11
N CYS A 97 2.04 4.30 2.25
CA CYS A 97 2.64 3.00 1.91
C CYS A 97 2.22 1.85 2.85
N GLY A 98 1.81 2.15 4.09
CA GLY A 98 1.34 1.16 5.06
C GLY A 98 2.45 0.41 5.83
N ALA A 99 3.72 0.62 5.56
CA ALA A 99 4.82 -0.08 6.22
C ALA A 99 4.78 0.05 7.76
N CYS A 100 4.40 1.21 8.27
CA CYS A 100 4.26 1.44 9.71
C CYS A 100 3.13 0.60 10.35
N THR A 101 2.08 0.26 9.59
CA THR A 101 0.98 -0.57 10.10
C THR A 101 1.37 -2.04 10.14
N THR A 102 2.16 -2.49 9.18
CA THR A 102 2.73 -3.85 9.14
C THR A 102 3.76 -4.07 10.24
N ALA A 103 4.58 -3.05 10.55
CA ALA A 103 5.59 -3.11 11.59
C ALA A 103 5.03 -2.99 13.02
N CYS A 104 3.75 -2.60 13.21
CA CYS A 104 3.18 -2.38 14.52
C CYS A 104 2.86 -3.70 15.24
N PRO A 105 3.60 -4.08 16.32
CA PRO A 105 3.43 -5.39 16.96
C PRO A 105 2.15 -5.50 17.79
N THR A 106 1.54 -4.37 18.15
CA THR A 106 0.35 -4.33 19.01
C THR A 106 -0.95 -4.07 18.25
N GLY A 107 -0.89 -3.81 16.94
CA GLY A 107 -2.04 -3.38 16.15
C GLY A 107 -2.60 -2.02 16.58
N ALA A 108 -1.81 -1.21 17.31
CA ALA A 108 -2.19 0.15 17.65
C ALA A 108 -2.30 1.05 16.43
N LEU A 109 -1.50 0.78 15.43
CA LEU A 109 -1.51 1.47 14.14
C LEU A 109 -1.96 0.48 13.06
N THR A 110 -3.13 0.72 12.46
CA THR A 110 -3.72 -0.13 11.43
C THR A 110 -3.95 0.66 10.15
N TYR A 111 -3.93 -0.03 9.02
CA TYR A 111 -4.23 0.60 7.74
C TYR A 111 -5.73 0.95 7.66
N ALA A 112 -6.07 2.04 7.00
CA ALA A 112 -7.44 2.54 6.94
C ALA A 112 -8.00 2.72 5.52
N TYR A 113 -7.21 2.33 4.48
CA TYR A 113 -7.59 2.55 3.09
C TYR A 113 -7.12 1.41 2.15
N PRO A 114 -7.87 0.29 2.04
CA PRO A 114 -9.02 -0.11 2.84
C PRO A 114 -8.65 -0.57 4.26
N ARG A 115 -9.66 -0.71 5.13
CA ARG A 115 -9.45 -1.26 6.47
C ARG A 115 -9.16 -2.76 6.40
N PRO A 116 -8.41 -3.34 7.35
CA PRO A 116 -8.13 -4.78 7.38
C PRO A 116 -9.38 -5.65 7.32
N ALA A 117 -10.46 -5.26 8.00
CA ALA A 117 -11.73 -5.99 7.97
C ALA A 117 -12.37 -6.01 6.57
N GLU A 118 -12.32 -4.91 5.84
CA GLU A 118 -12.83 -4.80 4.47
C GLU A 118 -12.00 -5.66 3.51
N GLN A 119 -10.67 -5.62 3.68
CA GLN A 119 -9.77 -6.44 2.90
C GLN A 119 -9.97 -7.94 3.18
N GLY A 120 -10.12 -8.31 4.45
CA GLY A 120 -10.43 -9.68 4.86
C GLY A 120 -11.76 -10.17 4.30
N ALA A 121 -12.81 -9.35 4.32
CA ALA A 121 -14.11 -9.68 3.74
C ALA A 121 -14.02 -9.91 2.22
N LYS A 122 -13.25 -9.07 1.51
CA LYS A 122 -13.00 -9.23 0.07
C LYS A 122 -12.27 -10.56 -0.22
N ILE A 123 -11.22 -10.86 0.51
CA ILE A 123 -10.46 -12.11 0.36
C ILE A 123 -11.35 -13.33 0.65
N ARG A 124 -12.12 -13.28 1.73
CA ARG A 124 -13.06 -14.35 2.08
C ARG A 124 -14.08 -14.60 0.98
N ALA A 125 -14.71 -13.54 0.46
CA ALA A 125 -15.68 -13.67 -0.62
C ALA A 125 -15.08 -14.30 -1.88
N LEU A 126 -13.85 -13.87 -2.24
CA LEU A 126 -13.12 -14.38 -3.40
C LEU A 126 -12.81 -15.87 -3.26
N LEU A 127 -12.20 -16.28 -2.13
CA LEU A 127 -11.85 -17.67 -1.86
C LEU A 127 -13.09 -18.57 -1.76
N SER A 128 -14.15 -18.10 -1.08
CA SER A 128 -15.41 -18.85 -1.00
C SER A 128 -16.07 -19.06 -2.36
N ALA A 129 -16.08 -18.03 -3.22
CA ALA A 129 -16.63 -18.15 -4.57
C ALA A 129 -15.82 -19.14 -5.43
N TYR A 130 -14.48 -19.09 -5.33
CA TYR A 130 -13.59 -20.00 -6.03
C TYR A 130 -13.82 -21.47 -5.61
N GLN A 131 -13.89 -21.73 -4.30
CA GLN A 131 -14.18 -23.07 -3.76
C GLN A 131 -15.57 -23.56 -4.16
N ALA A 132 -16.60 -22.71 -4.09
CA ALA A 132 -17.97 -23.06 -4.51
C ALA A 132 -18.05 -23.42 -5.99
N ALA A 133 -17.19 -22.84 -6.83
CA ALA A 133 -17.04 -23.20 -8.25
C ALA A 133 -16.24 -24.50 -8.48
N GLY A 134 -15.82 -25.23 -7.42
CA GLY A 134 -15.04 -26.46 -7.52
C GLY A 134 -13.52 -26.24 -7.62
N GLY A 135 -13.05 -25.00 -7.40
CA GLY A 135 -11.63 -24.67 -7.38
C GLY A 135 -10.89 -25.31 -6.21
N ARG A 136 -9.63 -25.70 -6.43
CA ARG A 136 -8.74 -26.29 -5.44
C ARG A 136 -7.39 -25.58 -5.44
N ASP A 137 -6.66 -25.72 -4.33
CA ASP A 137 -5.30 -25.17 -4.18
C ASP A 137 -5.22 -23.68 -4.54
N ALA A 138 -6.13 -22.90 -3.99
CA ALA A 138 -6.20 -21.46 -4.20
C ALA A 138 -4.90 -20.77 -3.80
N ALA A 139 -4.48 -19.77 -4.58
CA ALA A 139 -3.37 -18.90 -4.25
C ALA A 139 -3.78 -17.44 -4.48
N LEU A 140 -3.43 -16.56 -3.56
CA LEU A 140 -3.63 -15.11 -3.72
C LEU A 140 -2.35 -14.47 -4.21
N LEU A 141 -2.46 -13.67 -5.28
CA LEU A 141 -1.38 -12.83 -5.79
C LEU A 141 -1.64 -11.38 -5.38
N LEU A 142 -1.04 -10.97 -4.27
CA LEU A 142 -1.15 -9.60 -3.77
C LEU A 142 -0.24 -8.67 -4.60
N HIS A 143 -0.81 -7.67 -5.24
CA HIS A 143 -0.07 -6.75 -6.10
C HIS A 143 -0.49 -5.29 -5.88
N SER A 144 0.34 -4.33 -6.27
CA SER A 144 0.00 -2.90 -6.22
C SER A 144 -1.04 -2.53 -7.28
N GLN A 145 -1.90 -1.56 -6.96
CA GLN A 145 -2.93 -1.08 -7.88
C GLN A 145 -2.37 -0.42 -9.15
N GLU A 146 -1.19 0.19 -9.05
CA GLU A 146 -0.57 0.85 -10.20
C GLU A 146 0.20 -0.14 -11.09
N LYS A 147 1.47 -0.35 -10.79
CA LYS A 147 2.36 -1.17 -11.63
C LYS A 147 2.00 -2.64 -11.62
N GLY A 148 1.57 -3.18 -10.47
CA GLY A 148 1.17 -4.57 -10.36
C GLY A 148 -0.07 -4.88 -11.21
N GLN A 149 -1.07 -4.01 -11.19
CA GLN A 149 -2.27 -4.16 -12.02
C GLN A 149 -1.91 -4.13 -13.50
N GLY A 150 -1.08 -3.17 -13.93
CA GLY A 150 -0.63 -3.10 -15.34
C GLY A 150 0.07 -4.37 -15.78
N LEU A 151 0.92 -4.97 -14.94
CA LEU A 151 1.59 -6.23 -15.24
C LEU A 151 0.59 -7.39 -15.36
N ILE A 152 -0.39 -7.49 -14.47
CA ILE A 152 -1.45 -8.52 -14.54
C ILE A 152 -2.26 -8.37 -15.83
N ASP A 153 -2.63 -7.15 -16.21
CA ASP A 153 -3.37 -6.88 -17.43
C ASP A 153 -2.55 -7.24 -18.69
N GLU A 154 -1.24 -6.99 -18.67
CA GLU A 154 -0.35 -7.38 -19.76
C GLU A 154 -0.18 -8.89 -19.88
N LEU A 155 -0.03 -9.60 -18.75
CA LEU A 155 -0.02 -11.06 -18.74
C LEU A 155 -1.32 -11.64 -19.29
N GLY A 156 -2.47 -11.05 -18.95
CA GLY A 156 -3.77 -11.45 -19.49
C GLY A 156 -3.88 -11.23 -20.99
N ARG A 157 -3.45 -10.07 -21.50
CA ARG A 157 -3.42 -9.80 -22.96
C ARG A 157 -2.51 -10.75 -23.70
N GLY A 158 -1.31 -10.99 -23.16
CA GLY A 158 -0.37 -11.93 -23.77
C GLY A 158 -0.89 -13.37 -23.82
N ALA A 159 -1.64 -13.79 -22.80
CA ALA A 159 -2.30 -15.10 -22.80
C ALA A 159 -3.41 -15.18 -23.85
N GLN A 160 -4.22 -14.13 -24.02
CA GLN A 160 -5.25 -14.07 -25.08
C GLN A 160 -4.65 -14.13 -26.50
N LEU A 161 -3.48 -13.55 -26.68
CA LEU A 161 -2.75 -13.58 -27.95
C LEU A 161 -1.96 -14.90 -28.17
N GLY A 162 -1.93 -15.79 -27.18
CA GLY A 162 -1.20 -17.05 -27.24
C GLY A 162 0.33 -16.92 -27.19
N VAL A 163 0.86 -15.75 -26.82
CA VAL A 163 2.30 -15.49 -26.75
C VAL A 163 2.90 -15.82 -25.37
N MET A 164 2.06 -16.03 -24.35
CA MET A 164 2.46 -16.46 -23.01
C MET A 164 1.33 -17.20 -22.31
N GLN A 165 1.65 -17.89 -21.21
CA GLN A 165 0.67 -18.68 -20.47
C GLN A 165 -0.28 -17.86 -19.57
N GLY A 166 0.09 -16.62 -19.24
CA GLY A 166 -0.67 -15.80 -18.29
C GLY A 166 -0.59 -16.28 -16.85
N VAL A 167 -1.55 -15.82 -16.04
CA VAL A 167 -1.67 -16.23 -14.63
C VAL A 167 -2.54 -17.50 -14.54
N PRO A 168 -2.09 -18.58 -13.85
CA PRO A 168 -2.89 -19.79 -13.68
C PRO A 168 -4.25 -19.48 -13.02
N ALA A 169 -5.32 -20.19 -13.42
CA ALA A 169 -6.68 -19.96 -12.92
C ALA A 169 -6.82 -20.06 -11.39
N ARG A 170 -5.98 -20.88 -10.72
CA ARG A 170 -5.96 -21.00 -9.27
C ARG A 170 -5.31 -19.81 -8.54
N VAL A 171 -4.59 -18.94 -9.27
CA VAL A 171 -3.91 -17.76 -8.74
C VAL A 171 -4.81 -16.56 -8.95
N MET A 172 -5.34 -16.04 -7.85
CA MET A 172 -6.31 -14.93 -7.88
C MET A 172 -5.59 -13.62 -7.57
N PRO A 173 -5.49 -12.69 -8.55
CA PRO A 173 -4.90 -11.37 -8.32
C PRO A 173 -5.77 -10.54 -7.39
N VAL A 174 -5.15 -9.91 -6.39
CA VAL A 174 -5.80 -8.99 -5.46
C VAL A 174 -5.02 -7.69 -5.41
N ALA A 175 -5.63 -6.65 -5.97
CA ALA A 175 -5.03 -5.31 -5.98
C ALA A 175 -5.09 -4.67 -4.60
N LEU A 176 -3.95 -4.13 -4.17
CA LEU A 176 -3.74 -3.39 -2.94
C LEU A 176 -3.26 -1.98 -3.27
N TRP A 177 -3.58 -1.01 -2.43
CA TRP A 177 -3.00 0.33 -2.59
C TRP A 177 -1.47 0.27 -2.66
N HIS A 178 -0.88 -0.41 -1.69
CA HIS A 178 0.55 -0.71 -1.65
C HIS A 178 0.76 -2.08 -1.02
N THR A 179 1.69 -2.89 -1.51
CA THR A 179 1.93 -4.24 -0.97
C THR A 179 2.36 -4.23 0.50
N ALA A 180 3.05 -3.20 0.96
CA ALA A 180 3.41 -3.03 2.38
C ALA A 180 2.23 -2.64 3.29
N SER A 181 1.02 -2.37 2.74
CA SER A 181 -0.17 -2.00 3.54
C SER A 181 -0.89 -3.20 4.17
N VAL A 182 -0.43 -4.42 3.89
CA VAL A 182 -1.04 -5.67 4.38
C VAL A 182 -0.34 -6.13 5.64
N GLY A 183 -1.01 -5.99 6.76
CA GLY A 183 -0.53 -6.45 8.05
C GLY A 183 -0.71 -7.97 8.28
N MET A 184 -0.16 -8.46 9.37
CA MET A 184 -0.22 -9.88 9.76
C MET A 184 -1.67 -10.38 9.88
N GLU A 185 -2.59 -9.54 10.31
CA GLU A 185 -4.02 -9.85 10.45
C GLU A 185 -4.67 -10.25 9.12
N VAL A 186 -4.27 -9.61 8.02
CA VAL A 186 -4.78 -9.93 6.68
C VAL A 186 -4.16 -11.22 6.14
N TRP A 187 -2.85 -11.41 6.36
CA TRP A 187 -2.13 -12.64 5.98
C TRP A 187 -2.73 -13.87 6.66
N LEU A 188 -2.89 -13.81 8.00
CA LEU A 188 -3.46 -14.92 8.78
C LEU A 188 -4.93 -15.18 8.41
N SER A 189 -5.71 -14.12 8.14
CA SER A 189 -7.09 -14.28 7.66
C SER A 189 -7.14 -14.96 6.30
N ALA A 190 -6.25 -14.60 5.38
CA ALA A 190 -6.18 -15.22 4.06
C ALA A 190 -5.90 -16.73 4.16
N VAL A 191 -4.94 -17.12 5.01
CA VAL A 191 -4.62 -18.54 5.26
C VAL A 191 -5.80 -19.27 5.94
N ALA A 192 -6.52 -18.60 6.85
CA ALA A 192 -7.66 -19.21 7.54
C ALA A 192 -8.91 -19.39 6.65
N TYR A 193 -9.02 -18.64 5.57
CA TYR A 193 -10.14 -18.76 4.63
C TYR A 193 -9.90 -19.77 3.49
N GLY A 194 -8.72 -20.31 3.39
CA GLY A 194 -8.35 -21.35 2.41
C GLY A 194 -7.25 -20.98 1.49
#